data_c4447a6aa4c1a15edb4202222c496117
#
_entry.id   c4447a6aa4c1a15edb4202222c496117
#
_cell.length_a   1.000
_cell.length_b   1.000
_cell.length_c   1.000
_cell.angle_alpha   90.00
_cell.angle_beta   90.00
_cell.angle_gamma   90.00
#
_symmetry.space_group_name_H-M   'P 1'
#
loop_
_entity.id
_entity.type
_entity.pdbx_description
1 polymer ?
#
loop_
_entity_poly.entity_id
_entity_poly.type
_entity_poly.pdbx_seq_one_letter_code
_entity_poly.pdbx_strand_id
1 'polypeptide(L)'
;MDSNKLILKPGLEGVPVTNSSICDIDGNKGKLLYRGYPIEELSKKSSFLETAYLLIWGELPTAIQLRDFEQEVQMHRRLSFRVRDMMKCFPATGHPMDALQSSAASLGLFYSRRAIDDPNYIYNAVIRLIAKIPTMIACLLYTSPSPRD
;
A
#
# COMPACT_ATOMS: atom_id res chain seq x y z
N MET A 1 39.96 -7.35 -26.05
CA MET A 1 38.70 -6.57 -25.96
C MET A 1 37.58 -7.57 -25.84
N ASP A 2 37.28 -7.95 -24.59
CA ASP A 2 36.18 -8.88 -24.31
C ASP A 2 34.86 -8.14 -24.48
N SER A 3 34.13 -8.48 -25.53
CA SER A 3 32.78 -8.03 -25.75
C SER A 3 31.89 -8.68 -24.68
N ASN A 4 31.58 -7.90 -23.66
CA ASN A 4 30.60 -8.23 -22.62
C ASN A 4 29.24 -8.42 -23.31
N LYS A 5 28.97 -9.66 -23.76
CA LYS A 5 27.70 -10.02 -24.37
C LYS A 5 26.61 -9.89 -23.33
N LEU A 6 25.86 -8.79 -23.36
CA LEU A 6 24.65 -8.62 -22.58
C LEU A 6 23.73 -9.81 -22.88
N ILE A 7 23.65 -10.75 -21.93
CA ILE A 7 22.72 -11.87 -21.99
C ILE A 7 21.34 -11.34 -21.61
N LEU A 8 20.49 -11.16 -22.60
CA LEU A 8 19.09 -10.81 -22.37
C LEU A 8 18.41 -11.97 -21.62
N LYS A 9 17.88 -11.69 -20.43
CA LYS A 9 17.05 -12.63 -19.66
C LYS A 9 15.61 -12.11 -19.65
N PRO A 10 14.71 -12.63 -20.48
CA PRO A 10 13.31 -12.22 -20.51
C PRO A 10 12.67 -12.44 -19.13
N GLY A 11 11.93 -11.44 -18.65
CA GLY A 11 11.24 -11.51 -17.35
C GLY A 11 12.15 -11.49 -16.11
N LEU A 12 13.48 -11.25 -16.28
CA LEU A 12 14.46 -11.24 -15.20
C LEU A 12 14.54 -12.53 -14.36
N GLU A 13 14.10 -13.66 -14.91
CA GLU A 13 14.14 -14.95 -14.21
C GLU A 13 15.57 -15.30 -13.77
N GLY A 14 15.75 -15.57 -12.47
CA GLY A 14 17.05 -15.90 -11.88
C GLY A 14 18.04 -14.74 -11.81
N VAL A 15 17.60 -13.49 -12.05
CA VAL A 15 18.42 -12.30 -11.87
C VAL A 15 18.11 -11.63 -10.55
N PRO A 16 19.01 -11.68 -9.54
CA PRO A 16 18.79 -10.96 -8.29
C PRO A 16 18.87 -9.45 -8.55
N VAL A 17 17.83 -8.72 -8.12
CA VAL A 17 17.74 -7.26 -8.33
C VAL A 17 18.16 -6.51 -7.07
N THR A 18 17.75 -6.99 -5.89
CA THR A 18 18.07 -6.39 -4.61
C THR A 18 17.90 -7.38 -3.47
N ASN A 19 18.48 -7.08 -2.32
CA ASN A 19 18.20 -7.79 -1.08
C ASN A 19 17.01 -7.14 -0.37
N SER A 20 16.10 -7.95 0.16
CA SER A 20 14.97 -7.48 0.96
C SER A 20 14.94 -8.20 2.30
N SER A 21 14.67 -7.45 3.37
CA SER A 21 14.41 -8.01 4.71
C SER A 21 12.92 -8.02 5.06
N ILE A 22 12.05 -7.63 4.11
CA ILE A 22 10.62 -7.47 4.37
C ILE A 22 9.91 -8.83 4.40
N CYS A 23 10.22 -9.70 3.46
CA CYS A 23 9.60 -11.03 3.39
C CYS A 23 10.60 -12.07 2.89
N ASP A 24 10.35 -13.32 3.27
CA ASP A 24 11.01 -14.53 2.77
C ASP A 24 9.96 -15.50 2.28
N ILE A 25 10.12 -16.01 1.05
CA ILE A 25 9.13 -16.85 0.37
C ILE A 25 9.80 -18.13 -0.10
N ASP A 26 9.37 -19.27 0.40
CA ASP A 26 9.70 -20.58 -0.13
C ASP A 26 8.45 -21.19 -0.78
N GLY A 27 8.29 -20.98 -2.08
CA GLY A 27 7.14 -21.46 -2.84
C GLY A 27 7.03 -22.99 -2.89
N ASN A 28 8.16 -23.72 -2.82
CA ASN A 28 8.16 -25.19 -2.84
C ASN A 28 7.63 -25.77 -1.53
N LYS A 29 7.85 -25.07 -0.42
CA LYS A 29 7.38 -25.49 0.91
C LYS A 29 6.10 -24.78 1.33
N GLY A 30 5.59 -23.84 0.53
CA GLY A 30 4.44 -23.04 0.89
C GLY A 30 4.66 -22.15 2.13
N LYS A 31 5.89 -21.67 2.34
CA LYS A 31 6.25 -20.83 3.47
C LYS A 31 6.34 -19.37 3.07
N LEU A 32 5.69 -18.52 3.86
CA LEU A 32 5.79 -17.06 3.76
C LEU A 32 6.10 -16.49 5.14
N LEU A 33 7.18 -15.73 5.22
CA LEU A 33 7.55 -15.00 6.44
C LEU A 33 7.52 -13.50 6.16
N TYR A 34 6.93 -12.74 7.06
CA TYR A 34 7.03 -11.28 7.10
C TYR A 34 7.92 -10.84 8.25
N ARG A 35 9.05 -10.19 7.94
CA ARG A 35 10.06 -9.79 8.94
C ARG A 35 10.46 -10.93 9.90
N GLY A 36 10.47 -12.18 9.42
CA GLY A 36 10.77 -13.37 10.20
C GLY A 36 9.58 -14.04 10.90
N TYR A 37 8.40 -13.43 10.87
CA TYR A 37 7.18 -13.99 11.46
C TYR A 37 6.39 -14.81 10.41
N PRO A 38 5.97 -16.06 10.74
CA PRO A 38 5.12 -16.86 9.85
C PRO A 38 3.78 -16.17 9.60
N ILE A 39 3.31 -16.18 8.33
CA ILE A 39 2.04 -15.55 7.96
C ILE A 39 0.85 -16.17 8.70
N GLU A 40 0.91 -17.45 9.01
CA GLU A 40 -0.12 -18.19 9.76
C GLU A 40 -0.28 -17.66 11.18
N GLU A 41 0.81 -17.18 11.80
CA GLU A 41 0.74 -16.56 13.12
C GLU A 41 0.20 -15.14 13.04
N LEU A 42 0.70 -14.35 12.10
CA LEU A 42 0.24 -12.98 11.91
C LEU A 42 -1.26 -12.93 11.59
N SER A 43 -1.74 -13.82 10.71
CA SER A 43 -3.16 -13.88 10.34
C SER A 43 -4.10 -14.22 11.50
N LYS A 44 -3.60 -14.96 12.50
CA LYS A 44 -4.39 -15.39 13.66
C LYS A 44 -4.30 -14.45 14.85
N LYS A 45 -3.17 -13.78 15.02
CA LYS A 45 -2.85 -13.06 16.27
C LYS A 45 -2.70 -11.55 16.08
N SER A 46 -2.52 -11.07 14.84
CA SER A 46 -2.25 -9.66 14.57
C SER A 46 -3.38 -9.01 13.79
N SER A 47 -3.61 -7.73 14.07
CA SER A 47 -4.50 -6.89 13.27
C SER A 47 -3.81 -6.44 11.96
N PHE A 48 -4.60 -5.89 11.03
CA PHE A 48 -4.06 -5.29 9.81
C PHE A 48 -3.04 -4.18 10.12
N LEU A 49 -3.33 -3.33 11.11
CA LEU A 49 -2.44 -2.21 11.45
C LEU A 49 -1.16 -2.67 12.17
N GLU A 50 -1.23 -3.70 13.00
CA GLU A 50 -0.02 -4.31 13.58
C GLU A 50 0.89 -4.90 12.49
N THR A 51 0.31 -5.63 11.54
CA THR A 51 1.06 -6.20 10.42
C THR A 51 1.63 -5.10 9.51
N ALA A 52 0.87 -4.03 9.23
CA ALA A 52 1.36 -2.88 8.48
C ALA A 52 2.53 -2.19 9.20
N TYR A 53 2.41 -2.01 10.51
CA TYR A 53 3.49 -1.48 11.34
C TYR A 53 4.75 -2.34 11.23
N LEU A 54 4.62 -3.66 11.42
CA LEU A 54 5.72 -4.62 11.29
C LEU A 54 6.44 -4.50 9.95
N LEU A 55 5.69 -4.43 8.84
CA LEU A 55 6.29 -4.36 7.50
C LEU A 55 7.03 -3.05 7.27
N ILE A 56 6.53 -1.94 7.81
CA ILE A 56 7.11 -0.60 7.62
C ILE A 56 8.35 -0.40 8.50
N TRP A 57 8.23 -0.70 9.79
CA TRP A 57 9.31 -0.42 10.77
C TRP A 57 10.19 -1.63 11.10
N GLY A 58 9.79 -2.85 10.73
CA GLY A 58 10.61 -4.05 10.87
C GLY A 58 10.39 -4.83 12.15
N GLU A 59 9.58 -4.32 13.09
CA GLU A 59 9.27 -4.95 14.37
C GLU A 59 7.78 -4.75 14.73
N LEU A 60 7.24 -5.63 15.56
CA LEU A 60 5.87 -5.49 16.04
C LEU A 60 5.76 -4.28 16.99
N PRO A 61 4.66 -3.52 16.92
CA PRO A 61 4.46 -2.37 17.77
C PRO A 61 4.22 -2.77 19.22
N THR A 62 4.69 -1.95 20.14
CA THR A 62 4.19 -1.97 21.52
C THR A 62 2.75 -1.47 21.55
N ALA A 63 2.01 -1.74 22.65
CA ALA A 63 0.62 -1.27 22.79
C ALA A 63 0.47 0.26 22.65
N ILE A 64 1.48 1.01 23.07
CA ILE A 64 1.47 2.49 22.95
C ILE A 64 1.68 2.89 21.48
N GLN A 65 2.67 2.32 20.82
CA GLN A 65 2.97 2.59 19.40
C GLN A 65 1.81 2.21 18.49
N LEU A 66 1.16 1.07 18.76
CA LEU A 66 -0.02 0.65 18.00
C LEU A 66 -1.15 1.66 18.13
N ARG A 67 -1.47 2.05 19.36
CA ARG A 67 -2.55 3.03 19.63
C ARG A 67 -2.28 4.37 18.94
N ASP A 68 -1.05 4.86 19.01
CA ASP A 68 -0.66 6.13 18.40
C ASP A 68 -0.75 6.05 16.87
N PHE A 69 -0.30 4.93 16.28
CA PHE A 69 -0.42 4.65 14.85
C PHE A 69 -1.88 4.53 14.39
N GLU A 70 -2.72 3.82 15.15
CA GLU A 70 -4.17 3.72 14.89
C GLU A 70 -4.85 5.09 14.91
N GLN A 71 -4.51 5.93 15.87
CA GLN A 71 -5.04 7.29 16.00
C GLN A 71 -4.63 8.16 14.80
N GLU A 72 -3.38 8.09 14.36
CA GLU A 72 -2.92 8.82 13.17
C GLU A 72 -3.64 8.35 11.89
N VAL A 73 -3.76 7.03 11.69
CA VAL A 73 -4.51 6.48 10.56
C VAL A 73 -5.97 6.95 10.60
N GLN A 74 -6.59 6.96 11.77
CA GLN A 74 -7.97 7.40 11.94
C GLN A 74 -8.15 8.88 11.57
N MET A 75 -7.25 9.75 12.01
CA MET A 75 -7.30 11.19 11.69
C MET A 75 -7.17 11.46 10.19
N HIS A 76 -6.45 10.60 9.46
CA HIS A 76 -6.20 10.79 8.03
C HIS A 76 -7.22 10.12 7.10
N ARG A 77 -8.22 9.38 7.60
CA ARG A 77 -9.22 8.65 6.78
C ARG A 77 -10.09 9.57 5.91
N ARG A 78 -10.34 10.78 6.35
CA ARG A 78 -11.24 11.71 5.65
C ARG A 78 -10.66 12.13 4.29
N LEU A 79 -11.45 11.96 3.23
CA LEU A 79 -11.13 12.50 1.90
C LEU A 79 -11.61 13.96 1.81
N SER A 80 -10.84 14.81 1.14
CA SER A 80 -11.28 16.15 0.81
C SER A 80 -12.50 16.08 -0.15
N PHE A 81 -13.35 17.11 -0.11
CA PHE A 81 -14.51 17.16 -1.00
C PHE A 81 -14.10 17.15 -2.47
N ARG A 82 -12.99 17.80 -2.83
CA ARG A 82 -12.46 17.83 -4.20
C ARG A 82 -12.09 16.46 -4.74
N VAL A 83 -11.46 15.62 -3.92
CA VAL A 83 -11.15 14.23 -4.30
C VAL A 83 -12.44 13.45 -4.51
N ARG A 84 -13.43 13.60 -3.60
CA ARG A 84 -14.73 12.92 -3.75
C ARG A 84 -15.48 13.36 -4.98
N ASP A 85 -15.48 14.66 -5.30
CA ASP A 85 -16.16 15.18 -6.49
C ASP A 85 -15.49 14.71 -7.78
N MET A 86 -14.16 14.67 -7.81
CA MET A 86 -13.43 14.07 -8.93
C MET A 86 -13.81 12.59 -9.12
N MET A 87 -13.91 11.81 -8.04
CA MET A 87 -14.29 10.40 -8.11
C MET A 87 -15.71 10.20 -8.69
N LYS A 88 -16.64 11.13 -8.45
CA LYS A 88 -17.99 11.08 -9.03
C LYS A 88 -18.00 11.31 -10.55
N CYS A 89 -16.96 11.88 -11.11
CA CYS A 89 -16.82 12.12 -12.55
C CYS A 89 -16.34 10.89 -13.32
N PHE A 90 -15.95 9.82 -12.65
CA PHE A 90 -15.51 8.60 -13.32
C PHE A 90 -16.70 7.88 -13.99
N PRO A 91 -16.50 7.35 -15.21
CA PRO A 91 -17.55 6.60 -15.88
C PRO A 91 -17.89 5.33 -15.09
N ALA A 92 -19.20 5.03 -14.97
CA ALA A 92 -19.68 3.84 -14.27
C ALA A 92 -19.23 2.52 -14.94
N THR A 93 -18.85 2.57 -16.22
CA THR A 93 -18.34 1.43 -17.00
C THR A 93 -16.84 1.20 -16.83
N GLY A 94 -16.13 2.09 -16.11
CA GLY A 94 -14.71 1.97 -15.87
C GLY A 94 -14.36 0.81 -14.92
N HIS A 95 -13.19 0.20 -15.13
CA HIS A 95 -12.72 -0.83 -14.19
C HIS A 95 -12.45 -0.21 -12.80
N PRO A 96 -12.96 -0.82 -11.71
CA PRO A 96 -12.81 -0.24 -10.36
C PRO A 96 -11.36 0.02 -9.94
N MET A 97 -10.42 -0.82 -10.40
CA MET A 97 -8.99 -0.63 -10.11
C MET A 97 -8.41 0.58 -10.84
N ASP A 98 -8.86 0.91 -12.04
CA ASP A 98 -8.42 2.11 -12.77
C ASP A 98 -8.92 3.37 -12.07
N ALA A 99 -10.16 3.34 -11.58
CA ALA A 99 -10.73 4.41 -10.79
C ALA A 99 -9.98 4.58 -9.45
N LEU A 100 -9.64 3.49 -8.77
CA LEU A 100 -8.86 3.52 -7.53
C LEU A 100 -7.44 4.07 -7.77
N GLN A 101 -6.77 3.59 -8.82
CA GLN A 101 -5.43 4.05 -9.19
C GLN A 101 -5.43 5.55 -9.50
N SER A 102 -6.39 6.02 -10.29
CA SER A 102 -6.56 7.44 -10.62
C SER A 102 -6.83 8.28 -9.37
N SER A 103 -7.70 7.78 -8.47
CA SER A 103 -8.00 8.44 -7.20
C SER A 103 -6.76 8.53 -6.30
N ALA A 104 -6.01 7.46 -6.17
CA ALA A 104 -4.79 7.42 -5.36
C ALA A 104 -3.71 8.36 -5.93
N ALA A 105 -3.51 8.35 -7.26
CA ALA A 105 -2.58 9.23 -7.94
C ALA A 105 -2.93 10.72 -7.74
N SER A 106 -4.23 11.04 -7.72
CA SER A 106 -4.70 12.43 -7.51
C SER A 106 -4.31 12.99 -6.16
N LEU A 107 -4.08 12.16 -5.13
CA LEU A 107 -3.61 12.64 -3.83
C LEU A 107 -2.31 13.45 -3.94
N GLY A 108 -1.45 13.10 -4.89
CA GLY A 108 -0.21 13.82 -5.14
C GLY A 108 -0.42 15.29 -5.56
N LEU A 109 -1.60 15.66 -6.06
CA LEU A 109 -1.95 17.04 -6.41
C LEU A 109 -2.31 17.88 -5.19
N PHE A 110 -2.78 17.25 -4.12
CA PHE A 110 -3.25 17.91 -2.89
C PHE A 110 -2.18 17.99 -1.81
N TYR A 111 -1.11 17.22 -1.95
CA TYR A 111 0.00 17.23 -1.01
C TYR A 111 1.26 17.70 -1.72
N SER A 112 1.82 18.82 -1.27
CA SER A 112 3.02 19.40 -1.88
C SER A 112 4.14 18.36 -1.92
N ARG A 113 4.73 18.19 -3.09
CA ARG A 113 5.91 17.35 -3.28
C ARG A 113 7.08 17.98 -2.56
N ARG A 114 7.59 17.31 -1.55
CA ARG A 114 8.85 17.64 -0.90
C ARG A 114 9.88 16.56 -1.23
N ALA A 115 11.10 16.79 -0.82
CA ALA A 115 12.20 15.87 -1.09
C ALA A 115 11.82 14.44 -0.62
N ILE A 116 12.00 13.47 -1.51
CA ILE A 116 11.76 12.04 -1.23
C ILE A 116 12.69 11.55 -0.10
N ASP A 117 13.77 12.30 0.15
CA ASP A 117 14.74 12.00 1.19
C ASP A 117 14.33 12.48 2.59
N ASP A 118 13.17 13.16 2.73
CA ASP A 118 12.65 13.57 4.04
C ASP A 118 11.86 12.40 4.69
N PRO A 119 12.37 11.79 5.77
CA PRO A 119 11.70 10.68 6.44
C PRO A 119 10.29 11.04 6.94
N ASN A 120 10.06 12.29 7.37
CA ASN A 120 8.76 12.75 7.84
C ASN A 120 7.75 12.84 6.68
N TYR A 121 8.21 13.22 5.50
CA TYR A 121 7.35 13.24 4.32
C TYR A 121 6.94 11.82 3.93
N ILE A 122 7.90 10.88 3.90
CA ILE A 122 7.63 9.46 3.59
C ILE A 122 6.64 8.88 4.60
N TYR A 123 6.89 9.09 5.90
CA TYR A 123 6.00 8.64 6.97
C TYR A 123 4.56 9.12 6.76
N ASN A 124 4.39 10.44 6.58
CA ASN A 124 3.06 11.02 6.34
C ASN A 124 2.41 10.51 5.06
N ALA A 125 3.17 10.25 3.99
CA ALA A 125 2.65 9.70 2.75
C ALA A 125 2.13 8.27 2.95
N VAL A 126 2.85 7.43 3.67
CA VAL A 126 2.47 6.06 4.01
C VAL A 126 1.18 6.05 4.84
N ILE A 127 1.10 6.86 5.92
CA ILE A 127 -0.09 6.98 6.75
C ILE A 127 -1.31 7.40 5.93
N ARG A 128 -1.15 8.41 5.06
CA ARG A 128 -2.25 8.89 4.20
C ARG A 128 -2.74 7.83 3.24
N LEU A 129 -1.85 7.05 2.64
CA LEU A 129 -2.25 5.97 1.74
C LEU A 129 -3.00 4.88 2.48
N ILE A 130 -2.46 4.37 3.60
CA ILE A 130 -3.12 3.34 4.42
C ILE A 130 -4.50 3.83 4.89
N ALA A 131 -4.61 5.09 5.30
CA ALA A 131 -5.85 5.65 5.83
C ALA A 131 -6.91 5.91 4.75
N LYS A 132 -6.50 6.39 3.56
CA LYS A 132 -7.44 6.91 2.55
C LYS A 132 -7.89 5.85 1.54
N ILE A 133 -7.07 4.87 1.21
CA ILE A 133 -7.42 3.83 0.24
C ILE A 133 -8.72 3.10 0.60
N PRO A 134 -8.94 2.62 1.83
CA PRO A 134 -10.21 1.98 2.20
C PRO A 134 -11.42 2.92 2.04
N THR A 135 -11.24 4.20 2.37
CA THR A 135 -12.32 5.20 2.20
C THR A 135 -12.61 5.46 0.71
N MET A 136 -11.58 5.49 -0.14
CA MET A 136 -11.75 5.61 -1.59
C MET A 136 -12.53 4.41 -2.16
N ILE A 137 -12.16 3.19 -1.77
CA ILE A 137 -12.85 1.97 -2.20
C ILE A 137 -14.33 2.03 -1.79
N ALA A 138 -14.62 2.38 -0.55
CA ALA A 138 -15.99 2.53 -0.07
C ALA A 138 -16.75 3.59 -0.88
N CYS A 139 -16.15 4.76 -1.14
CA CYS A 139 -16.77 5.79 -1.96
C CYS A 139 -17.06 5.30 -3.40
N LEU A 140 -16.12 4.61 -4.03
CA LEU A 140 -16.30 4.08 -5.39
C LEU A 140 -17.44 3.06 -5.44
N LEU A 141 -17.57 2.19 -4.46
CA LEU A 141 -18.65 1.22 -4.36
C LEU A 141 -20.02 1.89 -4.18
N TYR A 142 -20.11 2.96 -3.38
CA TYR A 142 -21.35 3.69 -3.17
C TYR A 142 -21.76 4.59 -4.35
N THR A 143 -20.81 5.01 -5.18
CA THR A 143 -21.08 5.87 -6.33
C THR A 143 -21.27 5.09 -7.63
N SER A 144 -20.90 3.82 -7.67
CA SER A 144 -21.19 2.93 -8.80
C SER A 144 -22.66 2.53 -8.75
N PRO A 145 -23.42 2.62 -9.86
CA PRO A 145 -24.77 2.07 -9.91
C PRO A 145 -24.73 0.58 -9.57
N SER A 146 -25.65 0.18 -8.69
CA SER A 146 -25.77 -1.23 -8.31
C SER A 146 -26.03 -2.08 -9.56
N PRO A 147 -25.38 -3.26 -9.70
CA PRO A 147 -25.73 -4.19 -10.78
C PRO A 147 -27.17 -4.71 -10.73
N ARG A 148 -27.99 -4.20 -9.83
CA ARG A 148 -29.39 -4.61 -9.59
C ARG A 148 -30.43 -3.58 -10.04
N ASP A 149 -30.01 -2.45 -10.63
CA ASP A 149 -30.92 -1.44 -11.19
C ASP A 149 -31.07 -1.58 -12.71
#